data_57dacd92ee60f72e051744fb1d0c75f3
#
_entry.id   57dacd92ee60f72e051744fb1d0c75f3
#
_cell.length_a   1.000
_cell.length_b   1.000
_cell.length_c   1.000
_cell.angle_alpha   90.00
_cell.angle_beta   90.00
_cell.angle_gamma   90.00
#
_symmetry.space_group_name_H-M   'P 1'
#
loop_
_entity.id
_entity.type
_entity.pdbx_description
1 polymer ?
#
loop_
_entity_poly.entity_id
_entity_poly.type
_entity_poly.pdbx_seq_one_letter_code
_entity_poly.pdbx_strand_id
1 'polypeptide(L)'
;MGVKLTEKQVVSAMNADQTFLIVADGALRRLSLGDLQKMMGNNIFYPTITLEQSSNPKFDLPTPFMASMYQRAMGGYMMKVVNGKVYAAKLNPSNWEFFADGTQVDDASKYETMVHLPDCHFKADNKTLQFGGLFPISGGKTFDSPNWVGAYEMYVDGNSVGHSRPNVSPSHSRTMSSFWSCAQKLGSKFGLANYGFQCLIEALYQVSFGNLNSQAVIGSGFQSSSWEACRDVPMGKCISLGDGSGKVLY
;
A
#
# COMPACT_ATOMS: atom_id res chain seq x y z
N MET A 1 -14.31 -32.44 -2.40
CA MET A 1 -12.92 -32.43 -2.90
C MET A 1 -12.34 -31.05 -2.70
N GLY A 2 -11.38 -30.90 -1.78
CA GLY A 2 -10.75 -29.60 -1.51
C GLY A 2 -9.70 -29.31 -2.59
N VAL A 3 -9.81 -28.17 -3.26
CA VAL A 3 -8.78 -27.70 -4.20
C VAL A 3 -7.64 -27.11 -3.38
N LYS A 4 -6.47 -27.74 -3.40
CA LYS A 4 -5.24 -27.15 -2.85
C LYS A 4 -4.73 -26.07 -3.81
N LEU A 5 -4.95 -24.81 -3.48
CA LEU A 5 -4.28 -23.68 -4.13
C LEU A 5 -2.84 -23.61 -3.60
N THR A 6 -1.85 -23.80 -4.46
CA THR A 6 -0.44 -23.62 -4.07
C THR A 6 -0.03 -22.18 -4.35
N GLU A 7 0.71 -21.55 -3.43
CA GLU A 7 1.12 -20.14 -3.48
C GLU A 7 1.76 -19.68 -4.80
N LYS A 8 2.46 -20.57 -5.50
CA LYS A 8 3.12 -20.26 -6.77
C LYS A 8 2.18 -20.00 -7.96
N GLN A 9 0.92 -20.40 -7.88
CA GLN A 9 0.00 -20.42 -9.04
C GLN A 9 -0.97 -19.24 -9.07
N VAL A 10 -1.12 -18.50 -7.96
CA VAL A 10 -2.08 -17.39 -7.84
C VAL A 10 -1.48 -16.04 -8.29
N VAL A 11 -0.18 -15.95 -8.51
CA VAL A 11 0.55 -14.68 -8.46
C VAL A 11 0.84 -14.04 -9.81
N SER A 12 0.73 -14.73 -10.93
CA SER A 12 1.29 -14.21 -12.18
C SER A 12 0.34 -13.37 -13.05
N ALA A 13 -0.93 -13.20 -12.68
CA ALA A 13 -1.86 -12.46 -13.52
C ALA A 13 -3.02 -11.82 -12.73
N MET A 14 -2.74 -10.77 -11.99
CA MET A 14 -3.76 -9.77 -11.74
C MET A 14 -3.78 -8.80 -12.92
N ASN A 15 -4.60 -9.09 -13.93
CA ASN A 15 -4.94 -8.14 -14.97
C ASN A 15 -5.96 -7.12 -14.45
N ALA A 16 -6.08 -5.99 -15.14
CA ALA A 16 -7.05 -4.92 -14.87
C ALA A 16 -8.51 -5.41 -14.73
N ASP A 17 -8.80 -6.62 -15.20
CA ASP A 17 -10.11 -7.27 -15.14
C ASP A 17 -10.31 -8.18 -13.92
N GLN A 18 -9.45 -8.10 -12.92
CA GLN A 18 -9.55 -8.89 -11.68
C GLN A 18 -9.78 -10.40 -11.92
N THR A 19 -9.06 -10.99 -12.86
CA THR A 19 -9.12 -12.42 -13.14
C THR A 19 -7.94 -13.16 -12.52
N PHE A 20 -8.20 -14.32 -11.95
CA PHE A 20 -7.20 -15.20 -11.36
C PHE A 20 -6.95 -16.40 -12.29
N LEU A 21 -5.70 -16.84 -12.36
CA LEU A 21 -5.37 -18.12 -12.98
C LEU A 21 -5.33 -19.20 -11.89
N ILE A 22 -6.14 -20.21 -12.05
CA ILE A 22 -6.15 -21.37 -11.18
C ILE A 22 -5.87 -22.64 -11.99
N VAL A 23 -5.28 -23.64 -11.34
CA VAL A 23 -5.21 -24.98 -11.90
C VAL A 23 -6.35 -25.78 -11.26
N ALA A 24 -7.36 -26.10 -12.06
CA ALA A 24 -8.43 -26.98 -11.68
C ALA A 24 -8.45 -28.19 -12.64
N ASP A 25 -8.52 -29.40 -12.10
CA ASP A 25 -8.51 -30.65 -12.86
C ASP A 25 -7.32 -30.78 -13.83
N GLY A 26 -6.15 -30.25 -13.43
CA GLY A 26 -4.94 -30.26 -14.24
C GLY A 26 -4.90 -29.24 -15.39
N ALA A 27 -5.93 -28.43 -15.56
CA ALA A 27 -6.00 -27.39 -16.58
C ALA A 27 -5.93 -25.99 -15.99
N LEU A 28 -5.24 -25.07 -16.68
CA LEU A 28 -5.19 -23.66 -16.32
C LEU A 28 -6.52 -23.01 -16.69
N ARG A 29 -7.21 -22.42 -15.71
CA ARG A 29 -8.50 -21.73 -15.93
C ARG A 29 -8.43 -20.30 -15.41
N ARG A 30 -9.12 -19.40 -16.09
CA ARG A 30 -9.34 -18.03 -15.61
C ARG A 30 -10.60 -18.00 -14.76
N LEU A 31 -10.51 -17.41 -13.58
CA LEU A 31 -11.65 -17.11 -12.72
C LEU A 31 -11.73 -15.61 -12.49
N SER A 32 -12.93 -15.06 -12.60
CA SER A 32 -13.18 -13.72 -12.09
C SER A 32 -13.12 -13.71 -10.57
N LEU A 33 -12.89 -12.55 -9.97
CA LEU A 33 -12.98 -12.39 -8.51
C LEU A 33 -14.35 -12.85 -7.99
N GLY A 34 -15.43 -12.56 -8.74
CA GLY A 34 -16.79 -13.01 -8.41
C GLY A 34 -16.96 -14.52 -8.45
N ASP A 35 -16.31 -15.21 -9.40
CA ASP A 35 -16.36 -16.68 -9.47
C ASP A 35 -15.52 -17.31 -8.36
N LEU A 36 -14.37 -16.72 -8.02
CA LEU A 36 -13.58 -17.14 -6.88
C LEU A 36 -14.38 -16.99 -5.59
N GLN A 37 -15.08 -15.87 -5.41
CA GLN A 37 -15.97 -15.65 -4.28
C GLN A 37 -17.10 -16.68 -4.21
N LYS A 38 -17.73 -17.02 -5.33
CA LYS A 38 -18.76 -18.07 -5.42
C LYS A 38 -18.19 -19.45 -5.10
N MET A 39 -16.99 -19.78 -5.60
CA MET A 39 -16.34 -21.08 -5.32
C MET A 39 -15.93 -21.23 -3.86
N MET A 40 -15.46 -20.15 -3.24
CA MET A 40 -15.12 -20.14 -1.81
C MET A 40 -16.38 -20.17 -0.93
N GLY A 41 -17.56 -19.94 -1.53
CA GLY A 41 -18.84 -19.90 -0.83
C GLY A 41 -18.87 -18.79 0.23
N ASN A 42 -19.78 -18.92 1.20
CA ASN A 42 -19.85 -18.02 2.36
C ASN A 42 -18.70 -18.25 3.37
N ASN A 43 -17.71 -19.06 3.01
CA ASN A 43 -16.59 -19.45 3.85
C ASN A 43 -15.31 -18.65 3.59
N ILE A 44 -15.40 -17.45 2.96
CA ILE A 44 -14.25 -16.53 2.99
C ILE A 44 -14.05 -16.12 4.43
N PHE A 45 -12.98 -16.62 5.01
CA PHE A 45 -12.59 -16.24 6.36
C PHE A 45 -11.87 -14.89 6.29
N TYR A 46 -12.51 -13.86 6.81
CA TYR A 46 -11.93 -12.53 6.93
C TYR A 46 -11.15 -12.42 8.24
N PRO A 47 -9.85 -12.05 8.21
CA PRO A 47 -9.12 -11.75 9.44
C PRO A 47 -9.88 -10.75 10.29
N THR A 48 -10.11 -11.11 11.54
CA THR A 48 -10.86 -10.28 12.48
C THR A 48 -9.93 -9.84 13.61
N ILE A 49 -9.89 -8.54 13.86
CA ILE A 49 -9.20 -7.93 14.98
C ILE A 49 -10.25 -7.57 16.01
N THR A 50 -10.15 -8.12 17.22
CA THR A 50 -11.01 -7.73 18.32
C THR A 50 -10.36 -6.58 19.06
N LEU A 51 -10.99 -5.42 18.98
CA LEU A 51 -10.59 -4.18 19.65
C LEU A 51 -11.09 -4.21 21.09
N GLU A 52 -10.46 -5.02 21.95
CA GLU A 52 -10.69 -4.93 23.39
C GLU A 52 -9.88 -3.75 23.95
N GLN A 53 -10.39 -3.08 25.00
CA GLN A 53 -9.71 -1.98 25.70
C GLN A 53 -8.46 -2.43 26.47
N SER A 54 -7.90 -3.58 26.17
CA SER A 54 -6.70 -4.10 26.81
C SER A 54 -5.46 -3.72 26.00
N SER A 55 -4.33 -3.65 26.68
CA SER A 55 -3.02 -3.41 26.06
C SER A 55 -2.63 -4.50 25.03
N ASN A 56 -3.35 -5.61 25.01
CA ASN A 56 -3.15 -6.72 24.08
C ASN A 56 -4.48 -7.09 23.40
N PRO A 57 -4.85 -6.45 22.28
CA PRO A 57 -6.02 -6.86 21.52
C PRO A 57 -5.82 -8.30 21.04
N LYS A 58 -6.90 -9.06 21.04
CA LYS A 58 -6.90 -10.40 20.48
C LYS A 58 -7.05 -10.32 18.98
N PHE A 59 -6.14 -10.98 18.29
CA PHE A 59 -6.16 -11.13 16.85
C PHE A 59 -6.59 -12.55 16.54
N ASP A 60 -7.75 -12.68 15.92
CA ASP A 60 -8.17 -13.91 15.27
C ASP A 60 -7.64 -13.88 13.83
N LEU A 61 -6.38 -14.29 13.68
CA LEU A 61 -5.68 -14.23 12.41
C LEU A 61 -5.52 -15.64 11.86
N PRO A 62 -6.33 -16.01 10.88
CA PRO A 62 -6.08 -17.29 10.20
C PRO A 62 -4.82 -17.25 9.35
N THR A 63 -4.46 -16.12 8.78
CA THR A 63 -3.19 -15.94 8.03
C THR A 63 -3.03 -14.48 7.60
N PRO A 64 -1.81 -14.00 7.35
CA PRO A 64 -1.56 -12.73 6.67
C PRO A 64 -1.97 -12.75 5.18
N PHE A 65 -2.69 -13.78 4.73
CA PHE A 65 -3.03 -14.01 3.33
C PHE A 65 -3.76 -12.84 2.69
N MET A 66 -4.80 -12.30 3.34
CA MET A 66 -5.58 -11.17 2.80
C MET A 66 -4.74 -9.89 2.72
N ALA A 67 -3.91 -9.62 3.74
CA ALA A 67 -2.97 -8.50 3.71
C ALA A 67 -1.92 -8.68 2.62
N SER A 68 -1.36 -9.89 2.48
CA SER A 68 -0.40 -10.23 1.43
C SER A 68 -1.00 -10.07 0.02
N MET A 69 -2.24 -10.52 -0.19
CA MET A 69 -2.93 -10.31 -1.48
C MET A 69 -3.13 -8.83 -1.78
N TYR A 70 -3.54 -8.04 -0.80
CA TYR A 70 -3.69 -6.60 -0.95
C TYR A 70 -2.35 -5.92 -1.27
N GLN A 71 -1.28 -6.25 -0.53
CA GLN A 71 0.07 -5.73 -0.76
C GLN A 71 0.58 -6.05 -2.17
N ARG A 72 0.33 -7.26 -2.67
CA ARG A 72 0.70 -7.64 -4.06
C ARG A 72 -0.09 -6.91 -5.13
N ALA A 73 -1.31 -6.47 -4.82
CA ALA A 73 -2.13 -5.65 -5.71
C ALA A 73 -1.72 -4.18 -5.71
N MET A 74 -1.02 -3.72 -4.67
CA MET A 74 -0.36 -2.43 -4.66
C MET A 74 0.72 -2.39 -5.74
N GLY A 75 1.10 -1.21 -6.18
CA GLY A 75 2.15 -1.06 -7.19
C GLY A 75 2.92 0.24 -7.01
N GLY A 76 4.25 0.19 -7.20
CA GLY A 76 5.07 1.38 -7.36
C GLY A 76 4.96 1.92 -8.77
N TYR A 77 4.96 3.23 -8.92
CA TYR A 77 4.88 3.93 -10.20
C TYR A 77 5.80 5.16 -10.21
N MET A 78 6.41 5.41 -11.37
CA MET A 78 6.96 6.72 -11.69
C MET A 78 5.87 7.54 -12.35
N MET A 79 5.59 8.71 -11.79
CA MET A 79 4.54 9.59 -12.22
C MET A 79 5.11 10.94 -12.67
N LYS A 80 4.58 11.48 -13.75
CA LYS A 80 4.97 12.81 -14.27
C LYS A 80 3.73 13.60 -14.63
N VAL A 81 3.74 14.88 -14.28
CA VAL A 81 2.69 15.81 -14.70
C VAL A 81 3.23 16.68 -15.84
N VAL A 82 2.55 16.64 -16.97
CA VAL A 82 2.91 17.45 -18.16
C VAL A 82 1.65 18.14 -18.67
N ASN A 83 1.66 19.45 -18.70
CA ASN A 83 0.51 20.26 -19.14
C ASN A 83 -0.81 19.87 -18.42
N GLY A 84 -0.74 19.66 -17.11
CA GLY A 84 -1.87 19.27 -16.27
C GLY A 84 -2.37 17.84 -16.45
N LYS A 85 -1.75 17.05 -17.31
CA LYS A 85 -2.04 15.62 -17.48
C LYS A 85 -1.05 14.78 -16.70
N VAL A 86 -1.57 13.76 -16.02
CA VAL A 86 -0.76 12.81 -15.24
C VAL A 86 -0.44 11.60 -16.12
N TYR A 87 0.83 11.27 -16.21
CA TYR A 87 1.35 10.08 -16.86
C TYR A 87 1.99 9.22 -15.78
N ALA A 88 1.66 7.93 -15.73
CA ALA A 88 2.19 6.99 -14.78
C ALA A 88 2.69 5.74 -15.49
N ALA A 89 3.91 5.31 -15.14
CA ALA A 89 4.50 4.06 -15.60
C ALA A 89 4.78 3.16 -14.42
N LYS A 90 4.32 1.92 -14.49
CA LYS A 90 4.46 0.93 -13.41
C LYS A 90 5.92 0.53 -13.27
N LEU A 91 6.39 0.47 -12.03
CA LEU A 91 7.71 -0.02 -11.67
C LEU A 91 7.71 -1.56 -11.57
N ASN A 92 8.88 -2.14 -11.76
CA ASN A 92 9.10 -3.56 -11.53
C ASN A 92 8.87 -3.85 -10.02
N PRO A 93 8.00 -4.78 -9.66
CA PRO A 93 7.63 -5.02 -8.26
C PRO A 93 8.81 -5.47 -7.38
N SER A 94 9.85 -6.04 -7.97
CA SER A 94 11.02 -6.53 -7.25
C SER A 94 12.21 -5.58 -7.28
N ASN A 95 12.22 -4.62 -8.22
CA ASN A 95 13.32 -3.65 -8.33
C ASN A 95 12.86 -2.35 -9.00
N TRP A 96 12.70 -1.31 -8.21
CA TRP A 96 12.25 0.01 -8.67
C TRP A 96 13.28 0.81 -9.50
N GLU A 97 14.44 0.24 -9.79
CA GLU A 97 15.35 0.81 -10.78
C GLU A 97 14.92 0.52 -12.22
N PHE A 98 13.89 -0.32 -12.37
CA PHE A 98 13.33 -0.69 -13.66
C PHE A 98 11.82 -0.45 -13.69
N PHE A 99 11.31 -0.14 -14.87
CA PHE A 99 9.89 -0.23 -15.16
C PHE A 99 9.44 -1.69 -15.29
N ALA A 100 8.13 -1.93 -15.26
CA ALA A 100 7.56 -3.28 -15.35
C ALA A 100 7.88 -4.00 -16.68
N ASP A 101 8.20 -3.26 -17.74
CA ASP A 101 8.63 -3.78 -19.04
C ASP A 101 10.13 -4.12 -19.11
N GLY A 102 10.86 -3.91 -18.02
CA GLY A 102 12.30 -4.14 -17.93
C GLY A 102 13.18 -2.96 -18.35
N THR A 103 12.60 -1.86 -18.82
CA THR A 103 13.36 -0.64 -19.15
C THR A 103 13.90 -0.01 -17.85
N GLN A 104 15.14 0.41 -17.85
CA GLN A 104 15.75 1.08 -16.70
C GLN A 104 15.17 2.49 -16.51
N VAL A 105 14.92 2.87 -15.25
CA VAL A 105 14.57 4.24 -14.89
C VAL A 105 15.80 5.12 -15.07
N ASP A 106 15.72 6.07 -16.00
CA ASP A 106 16.86 6.93 -16.38
C ASP A 106 17.29 7.88 -15.27
N ASP A 107 16.32 8.56 -14.66
CA ASP A 107 16.55 9.53 -13.60
C ASP A 107 15.29 9.70 -12.75
N ALA A 108 15.29 9.10 -11.56
CA ALA A 108 14.15 9.15 -10.64
C ALA A 108 13.80 10.58 -10.18
N SER A 109 14.72 11.54 -10.27
CA SER A 109 14.46 12.94 -9.89
C SER A 109 13.50 13.67 -10.84
N LYS A 110 13.30 13.15 -12.04
CA LYS A 110 12.36 13.69 -13.05
C LYS A 110 10.90 13.29 -12.80
N TYR A 111 10.66 12.39 -11.86
CA TYR A 111 9.37 11.77 -11.61
C TYR A 111 8.96 11.91 -10.14
N GLU A 112 7.68 11.75 -9.91
CA GLU A 112 7.16 11.49 -8.58
C GLU A 112 7.06 9.97 -8.37
N THR A 113 7.66 9.45 -7.32
CA THR A 113 7.54 8.04 -6.97
C THR A 113 6.27 7.86 -6.14
N MET A 114 5.30 7.16 -6.69
CA MET A 114 3.97 6.99 -6.10
C MET A 114 3.65 5.52 -5.91
N VAL A 115 2.86 5.23 -4.91
CA VAL A 115 2.29 3.91 -4.65
C VAL A 115 0.80 3.95 -4.98
N HIS A 116 0.36 3.03 -5.83
CA HIS A 116 -1.06 2.80 -6.09
C HIS A 116 -1.66 1.92 -4.99
N LEU A 117 -2.75 2.38 -4.39
CA LEU A 117 -3.52 1.68 -3.39
C LEU A 117 -4.87 1.28 -4.00
N PRO A 118 -5.13 0.00 -4.25
CA PRO A 118 -6.46 -0.48 -4.63
C PRO A 118 -7.49 -0.16 -3.55
N ASP A 119 -8.78 -0.17 -3.90
CA ASP A 119 -9.85 -0.10 -2.91
C ASP A 119 -9.67 -1.24 -1.89
N CYS A 120 -9.71 -0.89 -0.62
CA CYS A 120 -9.55 -1.83 0.47
C CYS A 120 -10.83 -1.92 1.29
N HIS A 121 -11.39 -3.12 1.35
CA HIS A 121 -12.65 -3.38 2.01
C HIS A 121 -12.47 -3.77 3.48
N PHE A 122 -13.36 -3.30 4.31
CA PHE A 122 -13.42 -3.64 5.72
C PHE A 122 -14.85 -3.63 6.24
N LYS A 123 -15.06 -4.28 7.39
CA LYS A 123 -16.28 -4.12 8.19
C LYS A 123 -15.87 -3.93 9.64
N ALA A 124 -16.35 -2.89 10.26
CA ALA A 124 -16.06 -2.57 11.65
C ALA A 124 -17.35 -2.37 12.44
N ASP A 125 -17.32 -2.77 13.69
CA ASP A 125 -18.26 -2.42 14.73
C ASP A 125 -17.49 -1.84 15.94
N ASN A 126 -18.15 -1.64 17.06
CA ASN A 126 -17.53 -1.04 18.25
C ASN A 126 -16.42 -1.90 18.89
N LYS A 127 -16.27 -3.17 18.48
CA LYS A 127 -15.36 -4.13 19.11
C LYS A 127 -14.48 -4.85 18.12
N THR A 128 -14.88 -4.93 16.85
CA THR A 128 -14.19 -5.74 15.86
C THR A 128 -13.93 -4.99 14.58
N LEU A 129 -12.81 -5.31 13.95
CA LEU A 129 -12.46 -4.92 12.60
C LEU A 129 -12.23 -6.19 11.77
N GLN A 130 -13.08 -6.43 10.77
CA GLN A 130 -12.86 -7.45 9.75
C GLN A 130 -12.16 -6.82 8.55
N PHE A 131 -11.06 -7.41 8.13
CA PHE A 131 -10.27 -6.92 7.00
C PHE A 131 -10.56 -7.75 5.75
N GLY A 132 -11.14 -7.13 4.74
CA GLY A 132 -11.46 -7.77 3.45
C GLY A 132 -10.36 -7.62 2.41
N GLY A 133 -9.52 -6.60 2.54
CA GLY A 133 -8.51 -6.27 1.52
C GLY A 133 -9.18 -6.00 0.18
N LEU A 134 -8.87 -6.81 -0.84
CA LEU A 134 -9.49 -6.71 -2.16
C LEU A 134 -10.92 -7.28 -2.22
N PHE A 135 -11.37 -7.98 -1.18
CA PHE A 135 -12.65 -8.70 -1.21
C PHE A 135 -13.73 -7.92 -0.45
N PRO A 136 -14.85 -7.56 -1.11
CA PRO A 136 -15.97 -6.93 -0.44
C PRO A 136 -16.54 -7.81 0.68
N ILE A 137 -16.85 -7.20 1.82
CA ILE A 137 -17.53 -7.84 2.94
C ILE A 137 -18.99 -7.42 2.94
N SER A 138 -19.91 -8.36 3.14
CA SER A 138 -21.35 -8.05 3.22
C SER A 138 -21.63 -7.08 4.37
N GLY A 139 -22.21 -5.92 4.06
CA GLY A 139 -22.42 -4.82 4.99
C GLY A 139 -21.14 -4.07 5.38
N GLY A 140 -20.03 -4.32 4.67
CA GLY A 140 -18.77 -3.61 4.84
C GLY A 140 -18.70 -2.32 4.02
N LYS A 141 -17.56 -1.65 4.12
CA LYS A 141 -17.21 -0.39 3.44
C LYS A 141 -15.80 -0.48 2.86
N THR A 142 -15.42 0.47 2.04
CA THR A 142 -14.03 0.74 1.66
C THR A 142 -13.42 1.79 2.58
N PHE A 143 -12.12 1.73 2.81
CA PHE A 143 -11.41 2.83 3.44
C PHE A 143 -11.48 4.06 2.53
N ASP A 144 -11.79 5.21 3.12
CA ASP A 144 -11.73 6.51 2.42
C ASP A 144 -10.28 6.98 2.34
N SER A 145 -9.48 6.26 1.57
CA SER A 145 -8.08 6.57 1.33
C SER A 145 -7.85 7.01 -0.12
N PRO A 146 -6.85 7.84 -0.39
CA PRO A 146 -6.49 8.15 -1.77
C PRO A 146 -6.00 6.87 -2.47
N ASN A 147 -6.32 6.71 -3.75
CA ASN A 147 -5.81 5.59 -4.56
C ASN A 147 -4.31 5.70 -4.87
N TRP A 148 -3.72 6.86 -4.61
CA TRP A 148 -2.31 7.15 -4.85
C TRP A 148 -1.71 7.90 -3.69
N VAL A 149 -0.58 7.42 -3.19
CA VAL A 149 0.19 8.09 -2.14
C VAL A 149 1.64 8.23 -2.56
N GLY A 150 2.33 9.25 -2.05
CA GLY A 150 3.77 9.37 -2.22
C GLY A 150 4.51 8.21 -1.56
N ALA A 151 5.49 7.64 -2.26
CA ALA A 151 6.37 6.64 -1.66
C ALA A 151 7.33 7.26 -0.62
N TYR A 152 7.50 8.57 -0.69
CA TYR A 152 8.36 9.36 0.17
C TYR A 152 7.59 10.52 0.79
N GLU A 153 8.03 10.97 1.94
CA GLU A 153 7.56 12.23 2.54
C GLU A 153 7.80 13.41 1.60
N MET A 154 6.97 14.45 1.74
CA MET A 154 7.04 15.57 0.81
C MET A 154 8.36 16.34 0.92
N TYR A 155 9.06 16.39 -0.18
CA TYR A 155 10.11 17.37 -0.44
C TYR A 155 9.52 18.58 -1.19
N VAL A 156 9.81 19.79 -0.77
CA VAL A 156 9.37 21.03 -1.44
C VAL A 156 10.57 21.71 -2.09
N ASP A 157 10.53 21.86 -3.39
CA ASP A 157 11.60 22.49 -4.18
C ASP A 157 11.66 24.02 -4.04
N GLY A 158 12.65 24.65 -4.69
CA GLY A 158 12.84 26.10 -4.69
C GLY A 158 11.66 26.90 -5.30
N ASN A 159 10.81 26.27 -6.10
CA ASN A 159 9.59 26.85 -6.68
C ASN A 159 8.35 26.62 -5.80
N SER A 160 8.55 26.07 -4.62
CA SER A 160 7.49 25.67 -3.69
C SER A 160 6.54 24.61 -4.29
N VAL A 161 7.05 23.69 -5.10
CA VAL A 161 6.33 22.50 -5.58
C VAL A 161 6.63 21.33 -4.67
N GLY A 162 5.59 20.62 -4.25
CA GLY A 162 5.72 19.42 -3.41
C GLY A 162 5.98 18.18 -4.26
N HIS A 163 6.96 17.37 -3.87
CA HIS A 163 7.43 16.18 -4.60
C HIS A 163 7.53 14.97 -3.69
N SER A 164 7.36 13.77 -4.26
CA SER A 164 7.67 12.48 -3.63
C SER A 164 8.88 11.86 -4.34
N ARG A 165 10.08 12.08 -3.80
CA ARG A 165 11.35 11.73 -4.45
C ARG A 165 12.33 11.06 -3.49
N PRO A 166 13.14 10.10 -3.97
CA PRO A 166 14.20 9.49 -3.17
C PRO A 166 15.38 10.44 -2.96
N ASN A 167 16.19 10.13 -1.97
CA ASN A 167 17.50 10.76 -1.68
C ASN A 167 17.46 12.27 -1.44
N VAL A 168 16.32 12.81 -1.05
CA VAL A 168 16.14 14.22 -0.65
C VAL A 168 15.62 14.27 0.78
N SER A 169 15.95 15.35 1.50
CA SER A 169 15.42 15.55 2.85
C SER A 169 13.95 15.97 2.79
N PRO A 170 13.08 15.42 3.64
CA PRO A 170 11.69 15.87 3.71
C PRO A 170 11.63 17.33 4.14
N SER A 171 10.68 18.06 3.61
CA SER A 171 10.49 19.44 4.02
C SER A 171 9.81 19.53 5.37
N HIS A 172 10.22 20.48 6.19
CA HIS A 172 9.72 20.71 7.53
C HIS A 172 9.39 22.21 7.76
N SER A 173 8.96 22.54 8.97
CA SER A 173 8.71 23.92 9.41
C SER A 173 7.72 24.70 8.54
N ARG A 174 6.70 24.00 8.02
CA ARG A 174 5.61 24.57 7.22
C ARG A 174 4.26 24.24 7.87
N THR A 175 3.27 25.10 7.66
CA THR A 175 1.90 24.79 8.06
C THR A 175 1.27 23.75 7.12
N MET A 176 0.24 23.07 7.60
CA MET A 176 -0.52 22.11 6.77
C MET A 176 -1.07 22.77 5.49
N SER A 177 -1.58 24.00 5.58
CA SER A 177 -2.07 24.75 4.42
C SER A 177 -0.97 25.07 3.42
N SER A 178 0.25 25.35 3.90
CA SER A 178 1.42 25.56 3.04
C SER A 178 1.81 24.28 2.32
N PHE A 179 1.87 23.14 3.01
CA PHE A 179 2.12 21.83 2.38
C PHE A 179 1.04 21.48 1.35
N TRP A 180 -0.25 21.71 1.69
CA TRP A 180 -1.35 21.52 0.74
C TRP A 180 -1.14 22.35 -0.54
N SER A 181 -0.80 23.62 -0.38
CA SER A 181 -0.55 24.51 -1.53
C SER A 181 0.65 24.04 -2.38
N CYS A 182 1.70 23.50 -1.75
CA CYS A 182 2.83 22.94 -2.47
C CYS A 182 2.43 21.68 -3.27
N ALA A 183 1.62 20.80 -2.72
CA ALA A 183 1.09 19.66 -3.46
C ALA A 183 0.22 20.08 -4.65
N GLN A 184 -0.65 21.08 -4.46
CA GLN A 184 -1.54 21.61 -5.51
C GLN A 184 -0.78 22.23 -6.69
N LYS A 185 0.44 22.72 -6.47
CA LYS A 185 1.30 23.22 -7.55
C LYS A 185 1.81 22.12 -8.47
N LEU A 186 1.95 20.90 -7.98
CA LEU A 186 2.25 19.75 -8.84
C LEU A 186 1.06 19.43 -9.76
N GLY A 187 -0.15 19.62 -9.28
CA GLY A 187 -1.40 19.46 -10.02
C GLY A 187 -2.60 19.51 -9.09
N SER A 188 -3.75 19.99 -9.57
CA SER A 188 -4.96 20.19 -8.75
C SER A 188 -5.53 18.95 -8.09
N LYS A 189 -5.09 17.76 -8.50
CA LYS A 189 -5.49 16.46 -7.91
C LYS A 189 -4.53 15.97 -6.81
N PHE A 190 -3.41 16.65 -6.60
CA PHE A 190 -2.46 16.31 -5.56
C PHE A 190 -2.83 17.02 -4.26
N GLY A 191 -2.59 16.37 -3.14
CA GLY A 191 -2.90 16.89 -1.81
C GLY A 191 -2.10 16.15 -0.75
N LEU A 192 -2.57 16.23 0.48
CA LEU A 192 -1.99 15.50 1.60
C LEU A 192 -2.74 14.18 1.82
N ALA A 193 -2.06 13.21 2.39
CA ALA A 193 -2.69 11.98 2.87
C ALA A 193 -3.79 12.32 3.90
N ASN A 194 -4.91 11.62 3.80
CA ASN A 194 -6.05 11.82 4.68
C ASN A 194 -6.07 10.80 5.83
N TYR A 195 -7.01 10.98 6.76
CA TYR A 195 -7.18 10.06 7.89
C TYR A 195 -7.57 8.65 7.46
N GLY A 196 -8.31 8.49 6.36
CA GLY A 196 -8.67 7.18 5.81
C GLY A 196 -7.46 6.38 5.36
N PHE A 197 -6.43 7.04 4.81
CA PHE A 197 -5.14 6.41 4.52
C PHE A 197 -4.44 5.92 5.78
N GLN A 198 -4.41 6.72 6.85
CA GLN A 198 -3.83 6.32 8.12
C GLN A 198 -4.53 5.08 8.68
N CYS A 199 -5.87 5.06 8.67
CA CYS A 199 -6.65 3.90 9.10
C CYS A 199 -6.34 2.65 8.26
N LEU A 200 -6.17 2.79 6.95
CA LEU A 200 -5.79 1.69 6.05
C LEU A 200 -4.42 1.11 6.41
N ILE A 201 -3.42 1.96 6.61
CA ILE A 201 -2.05 1.52 6.96
C ILE A 201 -2.02 0.83 8.33
N GLU A 202 -2.74 1.36 9.31
CA GLU A 202 -2.87 0.73 10.62
C GLU A 202 -3.55 -0.65 10.54
N ALA A 203 -4.63 -0.77 9.77
CA ALA A 203 -5.31 -2.04 9.56
C ALA A 203 -4.40 -3.06 8.85
N LEU A 204 -3.70 -2.63 7.80
CA LEU A 204 -2.71 -3.47 7.08
C LEU A 204 -1.61 -3.94 8.02
N TYR A 205 -1.06 -3.04 8.84
CA TYR A 205 -0.04 -3.38 9.82
C TYR A 205 -0.57 -4.42 10.81
N GLN A 206 -1.73 -4.16 11.42
CA GLN A 206 -2.32 -5.05 12.43
C GLN A 206 -2.61 -6.44 11.86
N VAL A 207 -3.17 -6.52 10.66
CA VAL A 207 -3.48 -7.80 10.00
C VAL A 207 -2.19 -8.54 9.59
N SER A 208 -1.14 -7.82 9.20
CA SER A 208 0.12 -8.41 8.77
C SER A 208 0.94 -8.97 9.94
N PHE A 209 0.95 -8.26 11.06
CA PHE A 209 1.86 -8.55 12.17
C PHE A 209 1.17 -9.08 13.44
N GLY A 210 -0.14 -8.93 13.57
CA GLY A 210 -0.86 -9.35 14.77
C GLY A 210 -0.38 -8.69 16.07
N ASN A 211 0.09 -7.44 15.98
CA ASN A 211 0.72 -6.73 17.10
C ASN A 211 0.40 -5.24 17.00
N LEU A 212 0.17 -4.57 18.13
CA LEU A 212 -0.02 -3.11 18.18
C LEU A 212 1.28 -2.32 18.34
N ASN A 213 2.36 -2.97 18.80
CA ASN A 213 3.64 -2.31 18.99
C ASN A 213 4.47 -2.34 17.71
N SER A 214 4.23 -1.39 16.81
CA SER A 214 4.95 -1.28 15.55
C SER A 214 6.46 -1.07 15.76
N GLN A 215 6.84 -0.32 16.76
CA GLN A 215 8.26 -0.06 17.04
C GLN A 215 9.03 -1.33 17.38
N ALA A 216 8.41 -2.25 18.13
CA ALA A 216 9.03 -3.53 18.46
C ALA A 216 9.11 -4.48 17.27
N VAL A 217 8.16 -4.38 16.31
CA VAL A 217 8.01 -5.33 15.20
C VAL A 217 8.78 -4.87 13.96
N ILE A 218 8.60 -3.62 13.54
CA ILE A 218 9.19 -3.05 12.31
C ILE A 218 10.28 -2.02 12.59
N GLY A 219 10.52 -1.71 13.86
CA GLY A 219 11.52 -0.72 14.29
C GLY A 219 10.94 0.67 14.51
N SER A 220 11.73 1.49 15.20
CA SER A 220 11.32 2.85 15.58
C SER A 220 11.56 3.89 14.49
N GLY A 221 12.08 3.48 13.33
CA GLY A 221 12.56 4.40 12.32
C GLY A 221 13.83 5.14 12.76
N PHE A 222 14.17 6.20 12.05
CA PHE A 222 15.28 7.06 12.44
C PHE A 222 14.88 7.91 13.66
N GLN A 223 15.62 7.74 14.73
CA GLN A 223 15.45 8.53 15.97
C GLN A 223 16.77 9.17 16.36
N SER A 224 16.71 10.42 16.74
CA SER A 224 17.83 11.15 17.32
C SER A 224 17.40 11.86 18.60
N SER A 225 18.34 12.12 19.48
CA SER A 225 18.14 12.93 20.69
C SER A 225 17.84 14.40 20.34
N SER A 226 18.14 14.84 19.12
CA SER A 226 17.88 16.19 18.65
C SER A 226 16.97 16.13 17.42
N TRP A 227 15.93 16.92 17.45
CA TRP A 227 15.01 17.10 16.33
C TRP A 227 15.72 17.66 15.09
N GLU A 228 16.71 18.52 15.25
CA GLU A 228 17.53 19.09 14.19
C GLU A 228 18.31 17.99 13.43
N ALA A 229 18.81 17.01 14.15
CA ALA A 229 19.52 15.89 13.52
C ALA A 229 18.60 14.97 12.72
N CYS A 230 17.32 14.90 13.07
CA CYS A 230 16.34 14.06 12.34
C CYS A 230 15.81 14.75 11.08
N ARG A 231 15.53 16.05 11.14
CA ARG A 231 14.81 16.78 10.10
C ARG A 231 15.51 16.86 8.76
N ASP A 232 16.85 16.89 8.77
CA ASP A 232 17.67 17.14 7.58
C ASP A 232 18.27 15.84 7.00
N VAL A 233 17.82 14.69 7.49
CA VAL A 233 18.28 13.39 6.95
C VAL A 233 17.60 13.12 5.62
N PRO A 234 18.37 12.88 4.54
CA PRO A 234 17.78 12.49 3.27
C PRO A 234 17.02 11.16 3.41
N MET A 235 15.83 11.13 2.85
CA MET A 235 15.08 9.88 2.70
C MET A 235 15.88 8.92 1.83
N GLY A 236 15.93 7.66 2.19
CA GLY A 236 16.59 6.63 1.38
C GLY A 236 15.89 6.40 0.04
N LYS A 237 16.28 5.37 -0.65
CA LYS A 237 15.67 4.92 -1.90
C LYS A 237 14.98 3.58 -1.65
N CYS A 238 13.66 3.55 -1.82
CA CYS A 238 12.92 2.28 -1.82
C CYS A 238 13.32 1.47 -3.07
N ILE A 239 13.61 0.20 -2.88
CA ILE A 239 13.95 -0.72 -3.97
C ILE A 239 12.77 -1.58 -4.41
N SER A 240 11.73 -1.68 -3.59
CA SER A 240 10.48 -2.40 -3.88
C SER A 240 9.41 -2.07 -2.84
N LEU A 241 8.18 -2.58 -3.02
CA LEU A 241 7.13 -2.58 -1.97
C LEU A 241 7.31 -3.72 -0.95
N GLY A 242 8.44 -4.42 -0.98
CA GLY A 242 8.66 -5.63 -0.22
C GLY A 242 8.17 -6.90 -0.94
N ASP A 243 8.43 -8.04 -0.34
CA ASP A 243 8.15 -9.36 -0.91
C ASP A 243 6.81 -9.96 -0.48
N GLY A 244 5.98 -9.18 0.21
CA GLY A 244 4.72 -9.64 0.78
C GLY A 244 4.88 -10.47 2.06
N SER A 245 6.09 -10.60 2.60
CA SER A 245 6.34 -11.22 3.91
C SER A 245 6.03 -10.28 5.09
N GLY A 246 5.61 -9.06 4.80
CA GLY A 246 5.40 -8.00 5.79
C GLY A 246 6.69 -7.27 6.18
N LYS A 247 7.83 -7.63 5.58
CA LYS A 247 9.08 -6.88 5.76
C LYS A 247 9.19 -5.84 4.65
N VAL A 248 9.29 -4.59 5.03
CA VAL A 248 9.67 -3.52 4.10
C VAL A 248 11.19 -3.55 4.00
N LEU A 249 11.69 -3.81 2.79
CA LEU A 249 13.12 -3.68 2.50
C LEU A 249 13.38 -2.20 2.17
N TYR A 250 14.14 -1.54 3.02
CA TYR A 250 14.64 -0.18 2.81
C TYR A 250 16.00 -0.22 2.12
#